data_4107d1b4d94adf5182ffcc09593d1ea1
#
_entry.id   4107d1b4d94adf5182ffcc09593d1ea1
#
_cell.length_a   1.000
_cell.length_b   1.000
_cell.length_c   1.000
_cell.angle_alpha   90.00
_cell.angle_beta   90.00
_cell.angle_gamma   90.00
#
_symmetry.space_group_name_H-M   'P 1'
#
loop_
_entity.id
_entity.type
_entity.pdbx_description
1 polymer ?
#
loop_
_entity_poly.entity_id
_entity_poly.type
_entity_poly.pdbx_seq_one_letter_code
_entity_poly.pdbx_strand_id
1 'polypeptide(L)'
;MSKSSTFVPAPGAQDKAKTKRIIALALWAVAIILEIIAIVWLLKPPFEELVEHQGFPQWRWWTLMGFIGVIGIMTVIGSLLWKQANHLDPASRKEPVKFFIQNQLGAFIALLAFLPLIAMIFLNKDMDSKQKGIAGSAAVIVGLVAVVLGIDFTPMSQEQMAVESQVVTQLVGQDLVWWSDGGGVVHLCQEASDIARAKTTVSSGPVSEALGQGKKGITLELEQELKECGLPSPANLAEIEQWVRTARGV
;
A
#
# COMPACT_ATOMS: atom_id res chain seq x y z
N MET A 1 -10.69 7.53 32.99
CA MET A 1 -9.26 7.79 32.66
C MET A 1 -8.74 6.60 31.87
N SER A 2 -8.70 6.73 30.54
CA SER A 2 -8.18 5.66 29.66
C SER A 2 -6.67 5.52 29.87
N LYS A 3 -6.21 4.36 30.35
CA LYS A 3 -4.79 4.00 30.23
C LYS A 3 -4.46 4.08 28.74
N SER A 4 -3.45 4.84 28.36
CA SER A 4 -3.00 4.89 26.96
C SER A 4 -2.67 3.46 26.54
N SER A 5 -3.46 2.92 25.62
CA SER A 5 -3.18 1.62 25.01
C SER A 5 -1.83 1.71 24.32
N THR A 6 -0.91 0.81 24.63
CA THR A 6 0.41 0.76 24.00
C THR A 6 0.34 -0.24 22.84
N PHE A 7 0.75 0.19 21.67
CA PHE A 7 0.86 -0.70 20.51
C PHE A 7 1.90 -1.80 20.78
N VAL A 8 1.49 -3.04 20.58
CA VAL A 8 2.36 -4.22 20.64
C VAL A 8 2.31 -4.91 19.28
N PRO A 9 3.42 -4.91 18.51
CA PRO A 9 3.45 -5.59 17.21
C PRO A 9 3.32 -7.11 17.40
N ALA A 10 2.72 -7.79 16.42
CA ALA A 10 2.72 -9.24 16.38
C ALA A 10 4.16 -9.80 16.31
N PRO A 11 4.42 -11.01 16.87
CA PRO A 11 5.74 -11.61 16.84
C PRO A 11 6.33 -11.68 15.40
N GLY A 12 7.54 -11.16 15.20
CA GLY A 12 8.21 -11.13 13.91
C GLY A 12 7.65 -10.15 12.88
N ALA A 13 6.62 -9.36 13.20
CA ALA A 13 6.04 -8.38 12.27
C ALA A 13 7.04 -7.31 11.85
N GLN A 14 7.85 -6.82 12.77
CA GLN A 14 8.87 -5.80 12.50
C GLN A 14 9.96 -6.30 11.54
N ASP A 15 10.42 -7.54 11.70
CA ASP A 15 11.42 -8.13 10.80
C ASP A 15 10.86 -8.34 9.38
N LYS A 16 9.61 -8.81 9.29
CA LYS A 16 8.89 -8.93 8.01
C LYS A 16 8.70 -7.55 7.37
N ALA A 17 8.33 -6.54 8.14
CA ALA A 17 8.19 -5.16 7.65
C ALA A 17 9.52 -4.61 7.13
N LYS A 18 10.61 -4.78 7.88
CA LYS A 18 11.96 -4.37 7.48
C LYS A 18 12.39 -5.02 6.16
N THR A 19 12.20 -6.33 6.04
CA THR A 19 12.52 -7.07 4.80
C THR A 19 11.74 -6.53 3.60
N LYS A 20 10.42 -6.33 3.75
CA LYS A 20 9.58 -5.77 2.69
C LYS A 20 10.00 -4.35 2.29
N ARG A 21 10.36 -3.50 3.27
CA ARG A 21 10.88 -2.14 3.01
C ARG A 21 12.20 -2.18 2.24
N ILE A 22 13.13 -3.06 2.59
CA ILE A 22 14.41 -3.20 1.88
C ILE A 22 14.18 -3.63 0.42
N ILE A 23 13.31 -4.62 0.18
CA ILE A 23 12.98 -5.06 -1.19
C ILE A 23 12.31 -3.93 -1.98
N ALA A 24 11.37 -3.20 -1.38
CA ALA A 24 10.71 -2.06 -2.01
C ALA A 24 11.72 -0.96 -2.41
N LEU A 25 12.64 -0.61 -1.51
CA LEU A 25 13.69 0.39 -1.77
C LEU A 25 14.62 -0.08 -2.90
N ALA A 26 15.00 -1.35 -2.94
CA ALA A 26 15.82 -1.91 -4.01
C ALA A 26 15.11 -1.84 -5.38
N LEU A 27 13.82 -2.20 -5.44
CA LEU A 27 13.01 -2.09 -6.66
C LEU A 27 12.89 -0.65 -7.15
N TRP A 28 12.65 0.30 -6.25
CA TRP A 28 12.56 1.71 -6.58
C TRP A 28 13.90 2.30 -7.03
N ALA A 29 15.01 1.90 -6.39
CA ALA A 29 16.33 2.31 -6.83
C ALA A 29 16.63 1.83 -8.26
N VAL A 30 16.31 0.58 -8.59
CA VAL A 30 16.45 0.07 -9.95
C VAL A 30 15.54 0.80 -10.93
N ALA A 31 14.28 1.09 -10.56
CA ALA A 31 13.35 1.85 -11.40
C ALA A 31 13.90 3.25 -11.75
N ILE A 32 14.42 3.97 -10.75
CA ILE A 32 15.03 5.30 -10.96
C ILE A 32 16.31 5.21 -11.81
N ILE A 33 17.14 4.20 -11.62
CA ILE A 33 18.33 3.98 -12.46
C ILE A 33 17.92 3.75 -13.92
N LEU A 34 16.91 2.92 -14.17
CA LEU A 34 16.39 2.67 -15.51
C LEU A 34 15.80 3.94 -16.12
N GLU A 35 15.10 4.77 -15.35
CA GLU A 35 14.62 6.08 -15.80
C GLU A 35 15.77 6.99 -16.25
N ILE A 36 16.81 7.10 -15.42
CA ILE A 36 18.01 7.90 -15.76
C ILE A 36 18.65 7.38 -17.04
N ILE A 37 18.80 6.06 -17.18
CA ILE A 37 19.32 5.45 -18.42
C ILE A 37 18.44 5.79 -19.62
N ALA A 38 17.11 5.70 -19.47
CA ALA A 38 16.17 6.07 -20.52
C ALA A 38 16.35 7.54 -20.95
N ILE A 39 16.46 8.45 -19.99
CA ILE A 39 16.61 9.89 -20.27
C ILE A 39 17.96 10.21 -20.90
N VAL A 40 19.05 9.67 -20.34
CA VAL A 40 20.41 10.07 -20.74
C VAL A 40 20.88 9.35 -22.00
N TRP A 41 20.47 8.11 -22.20
CA TRP A 41 20.96 7.27 -23.28
C TRP A 41 19.92 6.99 -24.35
N LEU A 42 18.71 6.53 -24.02
CA LEU A 42 17.70 6.18 -25.03
C LEU A 42 17.13 7.41 -25.73
N LEU A 43 16.82 8.49 -24.98
CA LEU A 43 16.22 9.70 -25.53
C LEU A 43 17.21 10.68 -26.17
N LYS A 44 18.52 10.39 -26.12
CA LYS A 44 19.58 11.21 -26.71
C LYS A 44 20.46 10.38 -27.64
N PRO A 45 19.96 9.97 -28.83
CA PRO A 45 20.78 9.26 -29.80
C PRO A 45 21.94 10.17 -30.31
N PRO A 46 23.10 9.58 -30.64
CA PRO A 46 24.16 10.31 -31.37
C PRO A 46 23.67 10.83 -32.71
N PHE A 47 24.26 11.94 -33.19
CA PHE A 47 23.88 12.55 -34.46
C PHE A 47 24.01 11.60 -35.66
N GLU A 48 25.05 10.78 -35.68
CA GLU A 48 25.31 9.77 -36.72
C GLU A 48 24.15 8.78 -36.84
N GLU A 49 23.62 8.33 -35.70
CA GLU A 49 22.48 7.39 -35.64
C GLU A 49 21.18 8.02 -36.11
N LEU A 50 20.97 9.33 -35.86
CA LEU A 50 19.82 10.07 -36.36
C LEU A 50 19.88 10.23 -37.90
N VAL A 51 21.06 10.43 -38.46
CA VAL A 51 21.26 10.53 -39.90
C VAL A 51 21.04 9.17 -40.58
N GLU A 52 21.60 8.10 -40.01
CA GLU A 52 21.46 6.74 -40.52
C GLU A 52 20.00 6.29 -40.58
N HIS A 53 19.23 6.57 -39.54
CA HIS A 53 17.83 6.17 -39.41
C HIS A 53 16.82 7.23 -39.92
N GLN A 54 17.30 8.36 -40.45
CA GLN A 54 16.46 9.48 -40.90
C GLN A 54 15.48 9.99 -39.85
N GLY A 55 15.91 10.02 -38.60
CA GLY A 55 15.14 10.42 -37.42
C GLY A 55 15.41 9.54 -36.21
N PHE A 56 14.49 9.53 -35.25
CA PHE A 56 14.67 8.76 -34.01
C PHE A 56 14.65 7.25 -34.30
N PRO A 57 15.70 6.49 -33.89
CA PRO A 57 15.83 5.07 -34.23
C PRO A 57 14.70 4.22 -33.62
N GLN A 58 14.08 3.37 -34.47
CA GLN A 58 12.94 2.55 -34.07
C GLN A 58 13.27 1.58 -32.94
N TRP A 59 14.50 1.02 -32.90
CA TRP A 59 14.91 0.11 -31.84
C TRP A 59 14.99 0.82 -30.47
N ARG A 60 15.45 2.09 -30.41
CA ARG A 60 15.46 2.91 -29.19
C ARG A 60 14.05 3.18 -28.70
N TRP A 61 13.12 3.43 -29.63
CA TRP A 61 11.72 3.63 -29.30
C TRP A 61 11.09 2.38 -28.66
N TRP A 62 11.30 1.18 -29.22
CA TRP A 62 10.80 -0.06 -28.63
C TRP A 62 11.46 -0.38 -27.28
N THR A 63 12.75 -0.10 -27.16
CA THR A 63 13.47 -0.24 -25.88
C THR A 63 12.92 0.72 -24.83
N LEU A 64 12.61 1.97 -25.20
CA LEU A 64 11.95 2.93 -24.32
C LEU A 64 10.58 2.43 -23.84
N MET A 65 9.77 1.86 -24.72
CA MET A 65 8.48 1.25 -24.36
C MET A 65 8.67 0.11 -23.35
N GLY A 66 9.67 -0.75 -23.55
CA GLY A 66 10.05 -1.79 -22.59
C GLY A 66 10.45 -1.21 -21.23
N PHE A 67 11.26 -0.15 -21.21
CA PHE A 67 11.67 0.54 -19.98
C PHE A 67 10.47 1.14 -19.24
N ILE A 68 9.54 1.81 -19.92
CA ILE A 68 8.31 2.35 -19.32
C ILE A 68 7.54 1.23 -18.62
N GLY A 69 7.38 0.06 -19.25
CA GLY A 69 6.70 -1.09 -18.65
C GLY A 69 7.43 -1.64 -17.43
N VAL A 70 8.75 -1.85 -17.52
CA VAL A 70 9.57 -2.39 -16.42
C VAL A 70 9.62 -1.44 -15.23
N ILE A 71 9.83 -0.13 -15.47
CA ILE A 71 9.80 0.91 -14.43
C ILE A 71 8.44 0.89 -13.72
N GLY A 72 7.34 0.81 -14.48
CA GLY A 72 6.00 0.74 -13.92
C GLY A 72 5.79 -0.48 -13.03
N ILE A 73 6.16 -1.67 -13.49
CA ILE A 73 6.05 -2.91 -12.72
C ILE A 73 6.85 -2.82 -11.42
N MET A 74 8.11 -2.39 -11.49
CA MET A 74 8.98 -2.26 -10.30
C MET A 74 8.43 -1.25 -9.31
N THR A 75 7.94 -0.10 -9.79
CA THR A 75 7.37 0.94 -8.94
C THR A 75 6.11 0.45 -8.24
N VAL A 76 5.21 -0.24 -8.95
CA VAL A 76 3.97 -0.80 -8.38
C VAL A 76 4.27 -1.88 -7.35
N ILE A 77 5.13 -2.86 -7.68
CA ILE A 77 5.49 -3.94 -6.75
C ILE A 77 6.15 -3.36 -5.49
N GLY A 78 7.08 -2.41 -5.65
CA GLY A 78 7.71 -1.71 -4.53
C GLY A 78 6.69 -1.01 -3.64
N SER A 79 5.71 -0.31 -4.24
CA SER A 79 4.64 0.38 -3.50
C SER A 79 3.73 -0.58 -2.74
N LEU A 80 3.37 -1.72 -3.33
CA LEU A 80 2.56 -2.74 -2.66
C LEU A 80 3.31 -3.38 -1.47
N LEU A 81 4.60 -3.69 -1.64
CA LEU A 81 5.44 -4.19 -0.55
C LEU A 81 5.60 -3.17 0.57
N TRP A 82 5.75 -1.90 0.22
CA TRP A 82 5.84 -0.80 1.19
C TRP A 82 4.55 -0.64 2.01
N LYS A 83 3.38 -0.69 1.37
CA LYS A 83 2.09 -0.69 2.07
C LYS A 83 1.95 -1.87 3.02
N GLN A 84 2.28 -3.07 2.55
CA GLN A 84 2.26 -4.27 3.41
C GLN A 84 3.19 -4.12 4.63
N ALA A 85 4.37 -3.50 4.45
CA ALA A 85 5.27 -3.21 5.55
C ALA A 85 4.68 -2.20 6.54
N ASN A 86 3.96 -1.18 6.04
CA ASN A 86 3.29 -0.19 6.88
C ASN A 86 2.13 -0.78 7.68
N HIS A 87 1.44 -1.79 7.16
CA HIS A 87 0.42 -2.52 7.92
C HIS A 87 1.04 -3.40 9.02
N LEU A 88 2.23 -3.98 8.79
CA LEU A 88 2.94 -4.79 9.79
C LEU A 88 3.57 -3.94 10.91
N ASP A 89 4.04 -2.74 10.57
CA ASP A 89 4.75 -1.82 11.47
C ASP A 89 4.32 -0.37 11.13
N PRO A 90 3.12 0.03 11.57
CA PRO A 90 2.54 1.32 11.23
C PRO A 90 3.20 2.47 11.98
N ALA A 91 3.14 3.66 11.39
CA ALA A 91 3.52 4.89 12.07
C ALA A 91 2.43 5.34 13.06
N SER A 92 2.85 6.12 14.07
CA SER A 92 1.93 6.79 14.98
C SER A 92 1.33 8.04 14.34
N ARG A 93 0.01 8.26 14.49
CA ARG A 93 -0.66 9.52 14.10
C ARG A 93 -0.22 10.72 14.93
N LYS A 94 0.41 10.50 16.09
CA LYS A 94 0.99 11.58 16.91
C LYS A 94 2.20 12.23 16.23
N GLU A 95 2.79 11.55 15.23
CA GLU A 95 3.87 12.06 14.38
C GLU A 95 3.33 12.32 12.95
N PRO A 96 2.53 13.37 12.71
CA PRO A 96 1.71 13.51 11.49
C PRO A 96 2.56 13.58 10.21
N VAL A 97 3.73 14.20 10.25
CA VAL A 97 4.62 14.28 9.08
C VAL A 97 5.18 12.90 8.72
N LYS A 98 5.67 12.16 9.71
CA LYS A 98 6.20 10.82 9.52
C LYS A 98 5.10 9.87 9.05
N PHE A 99 3.91 9.94 9.67
CA PHE A 99 2.74 9.15 9.28
C PHE A 99 2.36 9.41 7.82
N PHE A 100 2.27 10.68 7.40
CA PHE A 100 1.95 11.05 6.03
C PHE A 100 3.02 10.55 5.05
N ILE A 101 4.30 10.87 5.28
CA ILE A 101 5.40 10.47 4.39
C ILE A 101 5.45 8.95 4.26
N GLN A 102 5.40 8.22 5.39
CA GLN A 102 5.49 6.76 5.38
C GLN A 102 4.36 6.12 4.54
N ASN A 103 3.15 6.65 4.60
CA ASN A 103 2.00 6.07 3.91
C ASN A 103 1.85 6.55 2.45
N GLN A 104 2.49 7.66 2.05
CA GLN A 104 2.42 8.19 0.68
C GLN A 104 3.72 8.02 -0.11
N LEU A 105 4.75 7.40 0.48
CA LEU A 105 6.07 7.29 -0.15
C LEU A 105 6.02 6.60 -1.52
N GLY A 106 5.18 5.58 -1.69
CA GLY A 106 5.00 4.90 -2.98
C GLY A 106 4.53 5.83 -4.09
N ALA A 107 3.60 6.74 -3.79
CA ALA A 107 3.11 7.73 -4.75
C ALA A 107 4.20 8.76 -5.10
N PHE A 108 4.95 9.24 -4.11
CA PHE A 108 6.08 10.15 -4.34
C PHE A 108 7.15 9.53 -5.24
N ILE A 109 7.49 8.27 -5.00
CA ILE A 109 8.47 7.55 -5.84
C ILE A 109 7.93 7.36 -7.26
N ALA A 110 6.64 7.04 -7.43
CA ALA A 110 6.03 6.94 -8.75
C ALA A 110 6.09 8.26 -9.52
N LEU A 111 5.84 9.39 -8.86
CA LEU A 111 6.02 10.71 -9.48
C LEU A 111 7.47 10.97 -9.89
N LEU A 112 8.43 10.66 -9.02
CA LEU A 112 9.86 10.83 -9.33
C LEU A 112 10.31 9.93 -10.49
N ALA A 113 9.77 8.71 -10.61
CA ALA A 113 10.14 7.76 -11.67
C ALA A 113 9.46 8.02 -13.02
N PHE A 114 8.44 8.88 -13.09
CA PHE A 114 7.71 9.09 -14.35
C PHE A 114 7.68 10.54 -14.82
N LEU A 115 7.60 11.53 -13.93
CA LEU A 115 7.47 12.92 -14.35
C LEU A 115 8.65 13.41 -15.20
N PRO A 116 9.92 13.17 -14.83
CA PRO A 116 11.05 13.58 -15.66
C PRO A 116 11.05 12.85 -17.02
N LEU A 117 10.77 11.54 -17.02
CA LEU A 117 10.72 10.75 -18.24
C LEU A 117 9.62 11.24 -19.19
N ILE A 118 8.41 11.49 -18.69
CA ILE A 118 7.28 12.03 -19.45
C ILE A 118 7.67 13.38 -20.06
N ALA A 119 8.22 14.29 -19.25
CA ALA A 119 8.66 15.59 -19.73
C ALA A 119 9.71 15.46 -20.84
N MET A 120 10.70 14.59 -20.67
CA MET A 120 11.76 14.39 -21.66
C MET A 120 11.26 13.74 -22.95
N ILE A 121 10.26 12.86 -22.92
CA ILE A 121 9.62 12.29 -24.12
C ILE A 121 8.93 13.41 -24.91
N PHE A 122 8.12 14.24 -24.28
CA PHE A 122 7.39 15.31 -24.99
C PHE A 122 8.31 16.44 -25.48
N LEU A 123 9.40 16.73 -24.78
CA LEU A 123 10.39 17.72 -25.16
C LEU A 123 11.41 17.20 -26.18
N ASN A 124 11.45 15.89 -26.47
CA ASN A 124 12.38 15.31 -27.44
C ASN A 124 12.14 15.88 -28.82
N LYS A 125 13.19 16.33 -29.50
CA LYS A 125 13.10 16.96 -30.85
C LYS A 125 13.27 15.96 -31.98
N ASP A 126 13.84 14.80 -31.70
CA ASP A 126 14.24 13.80 -32.69
C ASP A 126 13.14 12.80 -32.99
N MET A 127 12.20 12.64 -32.02
CA MET A 127 11.01 11.81 -32.18
C MET A 127 9.95 12.48 -33.06
N ASP A 128 9.29 11.72 -33.91
CA ASP A 128 8.11 12.19 -34.64
C ASP A 128 6.88 12.30 -33.72
N SER A 129 5.83 12.96 -34.20
CA SER A 129 4.61 13.20 -33.39
C SER A 129 3.90 11.92 -32.96
N LYS A 130 3.95 10.86 -33.77
CA LYS A 130 3.33 9.57 -33.46
C LYS A 130 4.13 8.83 -32.40
N GLN A 131 5.44 8.80 -32.51
CA GLN A 131 6.34 8.20 -31.50
C GLN A 131 6.18 8.88 -30.14
N LYS A 132 6.19 10.23 -30.11
CA LYS A 132 5.94 11.02 -28.89
C LYS A 132 4.56 10.74 -28.30
N GLY A 133 3.53 10.76 -29.13
CA GLY A 133 2.16 10.56 -28.70
C GLY A 133 1.97 9.19 -28.03
N ILE A 134 2.46 8.13 -28.66
CA ILE A 134 2.31 6.77 -28.11
C ILE A 134 3.17 6.59 -26.86
N ALA A 135 4.46 6.91 -26.89
CA ALA A 135 5.35 6.71 -25.74
C ALA A 135 4.97 7.63 -24.57
N GLY A 136 4.64 8.90 -24.85
CA GLY A 136 4.20 9.84 -23.82
C GLY A 136 2.88 9.42 -23.16
N SER A 137 1.89 9.01 -23.96
CA SER A 137 0.62 8.50 -23.41
C SER A 137 0.81 7.23 -22.58
N ALA A 138 1.64 6.30 -23.05
CA ALA A 138 1.95 5.08 -22.28
C ALA A 138 2.62 5.43 -20.94
N ALA A 139 3.61 6.32 -20.94
CA ALA A 139 4.28 6.76 -19.72
C ALA A 139 3.33 7.47 -18.76
N VAL A 140 2.41 8.31 -19.26
CA VAL A 140 1.38 8.97 -18.44
C VAL A 140 0.43 7.95 -17.82
N ILE A 141 -0.08 7.00 -18.61
CA ILE A 141 -1.03 5.99 -18.11
C ILE A 141 -0.36 5.11 -17.06
N VAL A 142 0.83 4.57 -17.35
CA VAL A 142 1.57 3.71 -16.41
C VAL A 142 1.94 4.49 -15.15
N GLY A 143 2.39 5.74 -15.28
CA GLY A 143 2.72 6.62 -14.16
C GLY A 143 1.51 6.92 -13.29
N LEU A 144 0.34 7.25 -13.88
CA LEU A 144 -0.91 7.46 -13.13
C LEU A 144 -1.34 6.20 -12.36
N VAL A 145 -1.29 5.04 -13.00
CA VAL A 145 -1.58 3.75 -12.33
C VAL A 145 -0.61 3.52 -11.18
N ALA A 146 0.69 3.77 -11.36
CA ALA A 146 1.69 3.62 -10.31
C ALA A 146 1.45 4.59 -9.13
N VAL A 147 1.07 5.85 -9.40
CA VAL A 147 0.72 6.84 -8.37
C VAL A 147 -0.51 6.39 -7.59
N VAL A 148 -1.61 6.04 -8.26
CA VAL A 148 -2.85 5.60 -7.62
C VAL A 148 -2.63 4.36 -6.75
N LEU A 149 -1.90 3.37 -7.27
CA LEU A 149 -1.53 2.18 -6.50
C LEU A 149 -0.49 2.48 -5.41
N GLY A 150 0.28 3.55 -5.54
CA GLY A 150 1.23 4.05 -4.54
C GLY A 150 0.59 4.76 -3.35
N ILE A 151 -0.58 5.39 -3.53
CA ILE A 151 -1.34 6.06 -2.46
C ILE A 151 -1.90 5.00 -1.49
N ASP A 152 -1.70 5.19 -0.20
CA ASP A 152 -2.43 4.45 0.82
C ASP A 152 -3.67 5.26 1.24
N PHE A 153 -4.86 4.81 0.79
CA PHE A 153 -6.13 5.49 1.06
C PHE A 153 -6.69 5.17 2.45
N THR A 154 -6.23 4.09 3.07
CA THR A 154 -6.69 3.64 4.39
C THR A 154 -5.50 3.25 5.27
N PRO A 155 -4.63 4.23 5.58
CA PRO A 155 -3.39 3.93 6.28
C PRO A 155 -3.65 3.49 7.72
N MET A 156 -3.05 2.37 8.11
CA MET A 156 -3.08 1.85 9.47
C MET A 156 -2.21 2.69 10.39
N SER A 157 -2.63 2.84 11.66
CA SER A 157 -1.86 3.54 12.70
C SER A 157 -1.64 2.69 13.94
N GLN A 158 -0.60 3.02 14.70
CA GLN A 158 -0.34 2.35 15.99
C GLN A 158 -1.51 2.55 16.96
N GLU A 159 -2.11 3.74 16.98
CA GLU A 159 -3.25 4.06 17.83
C GLU A 159 -4.47 3.21 17.49
N GLN A 160 -4.75 3.02 16.20
CA GLN A 160 -5.85 2.15 15.76
C GLN A 160 -5.63 0.71 16.24
N MET A 161 -4.46 0.14 15.97
CA MET A 161 -4.17 -1.24 16.41
C MET A 161 -4.27 -1.40 17.91
N ALA A 162 -3.76 -0.45 18.68
CA ALA A 162 -3.81 -0.49 20.14
C ALA A 162 -5.24 -0.40 20.68
N VAL A 163 -6.08 0.48 20.11
CA VAL A 163 -7.49 0.62 20.51
C VAL A 163 -8.27 -0.65 20.19
N GLU A 164 -8.12 -1.17 18.97
CA GLU A 164 -8.86 -2.36 18.56
C GLU A 164 -8.47 -3.60 19.36
N SER A 165 -7.17 -3.81 19.65
CA SER A 165 -6.68 -4.88 20.54
C SER A 165 -7.24 -4.73 21.96
N GLN A 166 -7.30 -3.51 22.50
CA GLN A 166 -7.87 -3.25 23.81
C GLN A 166 -9.38 -3.52 23.83
N VAL A 167 -10.12 -3.12 22.81
CA VAL A 167 -11.56 -3.37 22.68
C VAL A 167 -11.83 -4.88 22.60
N VAL A 168 -11.09 -5.61 21.78
CA VAL A 168 -11.23 -7.08 21.68
C VAL A 168 -10.95 -7.72 23.04
N THR A 169 -9.86 -7.33 23.72
CA THR A 169 -9.53 -7.86 25.04
C THR A 169 -10.64 -7.55 26.06
N GLN A 170 -11.27 -6.38 25.99
CA GLN A 170 -12.38 -6.00 26.87
C GLN A 170 -13.65 -6.84 26.60
N LEU A 171 -13.96 -7.12 25.33
CA LEU A 171 -15.18 -7.84 24.93
C LEU A 171 -15.04 -9.36 25.04
N VAL A 172 -13.88 -9.92 24.69
CA VAL A 172 -13.63 -11.36 24.58
C VAL A 172 -12.85 -11.92 25.79
N GLY A 173 -12.14 -11.03 26.53
CA GLY A 173 -11.26 -11.42 27.64
C GLY A 173 -9.81 -11.69 27.21
N GLN A 174 -9.53 -11.73 25.93
CA GLN A 174 -8.20 -11.94 25.36
C GLN A 174 -8.09 -11.24 23.99
N ASP A 175 -6.86 -10.92 23.54
CA ASP A 175 -6.61 -10.37 22.19
C ASP A 175 -6.60 -11.49 21.16
N LEU A 176 -7.79 -12.00 20.82
CA LEU A 176 -8.00 -13.06 19.84
C LEU A 176 -9.16 -12.71 18.94
N VAL A 177 -8.92 -12.70 17.64
CA VAL A 177 -9.89 -12.43 16.57
C VAL A 177 -9.82 -13.48 15.47
N TRP A 178 -10.86 -13.54 14.65
CA TRP A 178 -11.00 -14.44 13.53
C TRP A 178 -11.17 -13.66 12.23
N TRP A 179 -10.59 -14.14 11.14
CA TRP A 179 -10.74 -13.52 9.82
C TRP A 179 -10.64 -14.56 8.72
N SER A 180 -11.29 -14.29 7.59
CA SER A 180 -11.15 -15.08 6.37
C SER A 180 -10.26 -14.36 5.35
N ASP A 181 -9.56 -15.11 4.48
CA ASP A 181 -8.69 -14.51 3.46
C ASP A 181 -9.44 -13.53 2.55
N GLY A 182 -10.69 -13.83 2.21
CA GLY A 182 -11.55 -12.99 1.38
C GLY A 182 -12.25 -11.83 2.13
N GLY A 183 -12.30 -11.87 3.46
CA GLY A 183 -12.95 -10.85 4.29
C GLY A 183 -12.10 -9.60 4.48
N GLY A 184 -12.75 -8.45 4.63
CA GLY A 184 -12.08 -7.17 4.85
C GLY A 184 -11.95 -6.78 6.33
N VAL A 185 -12.71 -7.40 7.22
CA VAL A 185 -12.78 -7.12 8.65
C VAL A 185 -12.44 -8.35 9.47
N VAL A 186 -12.25 -8.17 10.76
CA VAL A 186 -12.02 -9.26 11.71
C VAL A 186 -13.21 -9.38 12.66
N HIS A 187 -13.40 -10.58 13.20
CA HIS A 187 -14.55 -11.00 13.96
C HIS A 187 -14.14 -11.49 15.36
N LEU A 188 -15.05 -11.37 16.34
CA LEU A 188 -14.79 -11.67 17.75
C LEU A 188 -14.78 -13.17 18.06
N CYS A 189 -15.43 -14.00 17.19
CA CYS A 189 -15.50 -15.44 17.39
C CYS A 189 -15.59 -16.19 16.06
N GLN A 190 -15.43 -17.51 16.10
CA GLN A 190 -15.54 -18.38 14.93
C GLN A 190 -16.99 -18.57 14.48
N GLU A 191 -17.92 -18.41 15.38
CA GLU A 191 -19.37 -18.58 15.19
C GLU A 191 -20.01 -17.38 14.50
N ALA A 192 -19.33 -16.24 14.41
CA ALA A 192 -19.78 -15.07 13.65
C ALA A 192 -20.20 -15.49 12.24
N SER A 193 -21.38 -15.03 11.80
CA SER A 193 -22.04 -15.51 10.57
C SER A 193 -21.17 -15.38 9.33
N ASP A 194 -20.34 -14.34 9.25
CA ASP A 194 -19.43 -14.10 8.12
C ASP A 194 -18.25 -15.08 8.12
N ILE A 195 -17.76 -15.49 9.30
CA ILE A 195 -16.71 -16.49 9.45
C ILE A 195 -17.27 -17.89 9.22
N ALA A 196 -18.43 -18.22 9.82
CA ALA A 196 -19.05 -19.53 9.67
C ALA A 196 -19.43 -19.86 8.21
N ARG A 197 -19.73 -18.83 7.39
CA ARG A 197 -20.08 -18.97 5.96
C ARG A 197 -18.90 -18.72 5.03
N ALA A 198 -17.69 -18.47 5.55
CA ALA A 198 -16.53 -18.16 4.73
C ALA A 198 -16.20 -19.34 3.79
N LYS A 199 -15.98 -19.03 2.52
CA LYS A 199 -15.56 -20.00 1.50
C LYS A 199 -14.03 -20.07 1.32
N THR A 200 -13.30 -19.18 1.99
CA THR A 200 -11.85 -19.08 1.97
C THR A 200 -11.27 -19.53 3.31
N THR A 201 -9.96 -19.68 3.38
CA THR A 201 -9.27 -20.05 4.62
C THR A 201 -9.61 -19.08 5.74
N VAL A 202 -9.96 -19.63 6.90
CA VAL A 202 -10.18 -18.88 8.14
C VAL A 202 -8.94 -19.01 9.02
N SER A 203 -8.49 -17.90 9.54
CA SER A 203 -7.36 -17.79 10.46
C SER A 203 -7.78 -17.11 11.76
N SER A 204 -7.01 -17.30 12.82
CA SER A 204 -7.21 -16.63 14.10
C SER A 204 -5.87 -16.19 14.70
N GLY A 205 -5.89 -15.14 15.50
CA GLY A 205 -4.71 -14.58 16.15
C GLY A 205 -5.00 -13.23 16.77
N PRO A 206 -3.97 -12.52 17.26
CA PRO A 206 -4.13 -11.18 17.81
C PRO A 206 -4.56 -10.18 16.73
N VAL A 207 -5.24 -9.10 17.13
CA VAL A 207 -5.69 -8.03 16.24
C VAL A 207 -4.53 -7.50 15.38
N SER A 208 -3.35 -7.29 15.98
CA SER A 208 -2.18 -6.79 15.25
C SER A 208 -1.71 -7.70 14.11
N GLU A 209 -1.91 -9.01 14.22
CA GLU A 209 -1.60 -9.96 13.13
C GLU A 209 -2.59 -9.84 11.98
N ALA A 210 -3.87 -9.81 12.27
CA ALA A 210 -4.93 -9.67 11.27
C ALA A 210 -4.81 -8.33 10.50
N LEU A 211 -4.62 -7.22 11.22
CA LEU A 211 -4.42 -5.91 10.61
C LEU A 211 -3.12 -5.83 9.81
N GLY A 212 -2.06 -6.50 10.26
CA GLY A 212 -0.81 -6.68 9.52
C GLY A 212 -0.98 -7.43 8.20
N GLN A 213 -2.00 -8.28 8.07
CA GLN A 213 -2.37 -8.97 6.84
C GLN A 213 -3.30 -8.13 5.93
N GLY A 214 -3.57 -6.87 6.30
CA GLY A 214 -4.35 -5.93 5.49
C GLY A 214 -5.85 -5.90 5.81
N LYS A 215 -6.28 -6.49 6.93
CA LYS A 215 -7.65 -6.32 7.41
C LYS A 215 -7.85 -4.88 7.89
N LYS A 216 -9.06 -4.34 7.70
CA LYS A 216 -9.36 -2.92 7.98
C LYS A 216 -9.58 -2.64 9.48
N GLY A 217 -9.90 -3.68 10.26
CA GLY A 217 -10.20 -3.60 11.69
C GLY A 217 -11.31 -4.57 12.10
N ILE A 218 -11.71 -4.52 13.38
CA ILE A 218 -12.85 -5.29 13.87
C ILE A 218 -14.14 -4.85 13.19
N THR A 219 -15.13 -5.73 13.07
CA THR A 219 -16.45 -5.34 12.59
C THR A 219 -17.01 -4.16 13.41
N LEU A 220 -17.80 -3.29 12.78
CA LEU A 220 -18.51 -2.20 13.48
C LEU A 220 -19.95 -2.60 13.84
N GLU A 221 -20.37 -3.83 13.53
CA GLU A 221 -21.66 -4.40 13.91
C GLU A 221 -21.50 -5.19 15.22
N LEU A 222 -20.91 -4.54 16.23
CA LEU A 222 -20.52 -5.20 17.48
C LEU A 222 -21.72 -5.79 18.25
N GLU A 223 -22.89 -5.14 18.22
CA GLU A 223 -24.09 -5.65 18.89
C GLU A 223 -24.54 -7.00 18.32
N GLN A 224 -24.59 -7.09 16.98
CA GLN A 224 -24.92 -8.34 16.29
C GLN A 224 -23.88 -9.41 16.57
N GLU A 225 -22.63 -9.06 16.47
CA GLU A 225 -21.51 -9.98 16.65
C GLU A 225 -21.44 -10.55 18.07
N LEU A 226 -21.60 -9.71 19.09
CA LEU A 226 -21.67 -10.15 20.48
C LEU A 226 -22.80 -11.15 20.71
N LYS A 227 -23.97 -10.92 20.07
CA LYS A 227 -25.10 -11.82 20.13
C LYS A 227 -24.81 -13.16 19.45
N GLU A 228 -24.21 -13.14 18.27
CA GLU A 228 -23.81 -14.36 17.53
C GLU A 228 -22.74 -15.16 18.27
N CYS A 229 -21.80 -14.47 18.95
CA CYS A 229 -20.76 -15.08 19.76
C CYS A 229 -21.21 -15.51 21.17
N GLY A 230 -22.46 -15.25 21.57
CA GLY A 230 -22.94 -15.53 22.91
C GLY A 230 -22.23 -14.73 24.02
N LEU A 231 -21.65 -13.58 23.67
CA LEU A 231 -20.95 -12.68 24.56
C LEU A 231 -21.90 -11.65 25.18
N PRO A 232 -21.66 -11.22 26.43
CA PRO A 232 -22.49 -10.19 27.05
C PRO A 232 -22.28 -8.84 26.38
N SER A 233 -23.36 -8.12 26.06
CA SER A 233 -23.29 -6.76 25.57
C SER A 233 -22.99 -5.80 26.73
N PRO A 234 -21.88 -5.04 26.69
CA PRO A 234 -21.57 -4.05 27.72
C PRO A 234 -22.52 -2.85 27.66
N ALA A 235 -22.85 -2.26 28.80
CA ALA A 235 -23.75 -1.12 28.89
C ALA A 235 -23.27 0.12 28.12
N ASN A 236 -21.94 0.23 27.86
CA ASN A 236 -21.30 1.32 27.13
C ASN A 236 -20.89 0.93 25.71
N LEU A 237 -21.59 -0.01 25.05
CA LEU A 237 -21.25 -0.50 23.71
C LEU A 237 -21.14 0.64 22.68
N ALA A 238 -22.06 1.60 22.71
CA ALA A 238 -22.04 2.76 21.80
C ALA A 238 -20.77 3.62 21.97
N GLU A 239 -20.28 3.77 23.19
CA GLU A 239 -19.02 4.48 23.46
C GLU A 239 -17.80 3.71 22.91
N ILE A 240 -17.82 2.37 23.02
CA ILE A 240 -16.79 1.49 22.47
C ILE A 240 -16.76 1.60 20.94
N GLU A 241 -17.91 1.54 20.29
CA GLU A 241 -18.01 1.72 18.83
C GLU A 241 -17.48 3.10 18.39
N GLN A 242 -17.89 4.15 19.10
CA GLN A 242 -17.41 5.50 18.83
C GLN A 242 -15.88 5.62 19.02
N TRP A 243 -15.33 4.95 20.00
CA TRP A 243 -13.88 4.93 20.23
C TRP A 243 -13.12 4.24 19.09
N VAL A 244 -13.63 3.09 18.61
CA VAL A 244 -13.08 2.40 17.43
C VAL A 244 -13.16 3.28 16.19
N ARG A 245 -14.31 3.91 15.91
CA ARG A 245 -14.49 4.85 14.78
C ARG A 245 -13.48 6.00 14.84
N THR A 246 -13.35 6.63 16.00
CA THR A 246 -12.40 7.72 16.23
C THR A 246 -10.95 7.28 15.98
N ALA A 247 -10.57 6.09 16.45
CA ALA A 247 -9.23 5.54 16.22
C ALA A 247 -8.93 5.27 14.73
N ARG A 248 -9.95 4.91 13.96
CA ARG A 248 -9.86 4.74 12.49
C ARG A 248 -9.87 6.07 11.73
N GLY A 249 -10.41 7.12 12.34
CA GLY A 249 -10.59 8.42 11.69
C GLY A 249 -11.83 8.49 10.79
N VAL A 250 -12.88 7.77 11.17
CA VAL A 250 -14.20 7.73 10.50
C VAL A 250 -15.30 8.03 11.50
#